data_8e0fb0896f119a3a0fc4b20b43ec7844
#
_entry.id   8e0fb0896f119a3a0fc4b20b43ec7844
#
_cell.length_a   1.000
_cell.length_b   1.000
_cell.length_c   1.000
_cell.angle_alpha   90.00
_cell.angle_beta   90.00
_cell.angle_gamma   90.00
#
_symmetry.space_group_name_H-M   'P 1'
#
loop_
_entity.id
_entity.type
_entity.pdbx_description
1 polymer ?
#
loop_
_entity_poly.entity_id
_entity_poly.type
_entity_poly.pdbx_seq_one_letter_code
_entity_poly.pdbx_strand_id
1 'polypeptide(L)'
;MAVEKPIPGWSHVCLVYEEGAPHIYINGEHVAYKTRSPQVIHPGLNLTTLEEGASYYNGDMSAPALFQKVLSDKEISRLVAKGPVRETDKRILDWIPYANTQSLLAWSDGTYIFTTSKGVKKEVKVEKVGDPFEIKQKWKVAFPEGLGAPKEINLSELISFHRHENEGVRSFSGTATYTTDFEVKASILMENKVVFLDLGAVEVMAEVTVNGVNKGILWARPYVVDVTKVLKPGKNTLEVKVTNLWTNRLIGDELLPEENEYVPGGGINGIEALSRGAIRKLPDWYMNNENKPDGGRITFTTWKHYRSGSPLVESGLIGPVRLIPAKKIELK
;
A
#
# COMPACT_ATOMS: atom_id res chain seq x y z
N MET A 1 -26.98 -2.26 -5.75
CA MET A 1 -27.58 -3.26 -4.83
C MET A 1 -27.08 -2.95 -3.45
N ALA A 2 -27.94 -2.76 -2.50
CA ALA A 2 -27.59 -2.53 -1.10
C ALA A 2 -28.16 -3.67 -0.25
N VAL A 3 -27.45 -4.04 0.81
CA VAL A 3 -27.92 -5.05 1.79
C VAL A 3 -27.96 -4.35 3.14
N GLU A 4 -29.15 -4.25 3.70
CA GLU A 4 -29.39 -3.67 5.04
C GLU A 4 -29.22 -4.74 6.13
N LYS A 5 -28.09 -5.44 6.13
CA LYS A 5 -27.78 -6.43 7.17
C LYS A 5 -26.52 -5.97 7.91
N PRO A 6 -26.56 -5.81 9.24
CA PRO A 6 -25.37 -5.49 10.01
C PRO A 6 -24.27 -6.56 9.81
N ILE A 7 -23.04 -6.13 9.63
CA ILE A 7 -21.88 -7.02 9.56
C ILE A 7 -21.17 -7.00 10.92
N PRO A 8 -21.44 -7.97 11.82
CA PRO A 8 -20.85 -8.01 13.14
C PRO A 8 -19.43 -8.57 13.07
N GLY A 9 -18.43 -7.78 13.47
CA GLY A 9 -17.04 -8.24 13.53
C GLY A 9 -16.49 -8.73 12.19
N TRP A 10 -15.57 -9.69 12.21
CA TRP A 10 -15.06 -10.33 11.00
C TRP A 10 -16.14 -11.14 10.30
N SER A 11 -16.45 -10.77 9.09
CA SER A 11 -17.46 -11.44 8.27
C SER A 11 -16.90 -11.75 6.88
N HIS A 12 -17.24 -12.93 6.36
CA HIS A 12 -16.92 -13.29 4.99
C HIS A 12 -17.99 -12.73 4.07
N VAL A 13 -17.60 -11.91 3.11
CA VAL A 13 -18.50 -11.37 2.07
C VAL A 13 -18.11 -11.98 0.73
N CYS A 14 -19.06 -12.58 0.03
CA CYS A 14 -18.86 -13.14 -1.30
C CYS A 14 -19.87 -12.55 -2.27
N LEU A 15 -19.38 -12.12 -3.44
CA LEU A 15 -20.19 -11.67 -4.55
C LEU A 15 -20.04 -12.69 -5.69
N VAL A 16 -21.13 -13.34 -6.06
CA VAL A 16 -21.19 -14.31 -7.15
C VAL A 16 -21.99 -13.73 -8.31
N TYR A 17 -21.45 -13.79 -9.51
CA TYR A 17 -22.19 -13.47 -10.72
C TYR A 17 -22.55 -14.76 -11.45
N GLU A 18 -23.81 -15.08 -11.48
CA GLU A 18 -24.36 -16.24 -12.19
C GLU A 18 -25.28 -15.76 -13.31
N GLU A 19 -24.95 -16.12 -14.55
CA GLU A 19 -25.69 -15.70 -15.75
C GLU A 19 -25.98 -14.19 -15.85
N GLY A 20 -25.10 -13.34 -15.32
CA GLY A 20 -25.24 -11.88 -15.29
C GLY A 20 -26.10 -11.34 -14.13
N ALA A 21 -26.56 -12.19 -13.22
CA ALA A 21 -27.21 -11.80 -11.99
C ALA A 21 -26.22 -11.79 -10.81
N PRO A 22 -26.08 -10.69 -10.06
CA PRO A 22 -25.25 -10.65 -8.86
C PRO A 22 -25.98 -11.24 -7.65
N HIS A 23 -25.30 -12.09 -6.90
CA HIS A 23 -25.72 -12.68 -5.64
C HIS A 23 -24.74 -12.34 -4.54
N ILE A 24 -25.23 -11.88 -3.39
CA ILE A 24 -24.40 -11.56 -2.21
C ILE A 24 -24.62 -12.62 -1.14
N TYR A 25 -23.49 -13.10 -0.62
CA TYR A 25 -23.45 -14.01 0.53
C TYR A 25 -22.69 -13.33 1.67
N ILE A 26 -23.21 -13.41 2.89
CA ILE A 26 -22.54 -12.98 4.12
C ILE A 26 -22.43 -14.19 5.04
N ASN A 27 -21.21 -14.55 5.42
CA ASN A 27 -20.91 -15.74 6.25
C ASN A 27 -21.52 -17.05 5.68
N GLY A 28 -21.57 -17.17 4.36
CA GLY A 28 -22.13 -18.33 3.66
C GLY A 28 -23.63 -18.31 3.47
N GLU A 29 -24.33 -17.36 4.05
CA GLU A 29 -25.78 -17.17 3.87
C GLU A 29 -26.05 -16.27 2.67
N HIS A 30 -26.91 -16.72 1.76
CA HIS A 30 -27.38 -15.92 0.62
C HIS A 30 -28.30 -14.80 1.12
N VAL A 31 -27.89 -13.55 1.02
CA VAL A 31 -28.60 -12.42 1.64
C VAL A 31 -29.29 -11.50 0.63
N ALA A 32 -28.83 -11.46 -0.60
CA ALA A 32 -29.45 -10.64 -1.65
C ALA A 32 -29.08 -11.11 -3.05
N TYR A 33 -29.94 -10.81 -4.00
CA TYR A 33 -29.66 -10.91 -5.43
C TYR A 33 -30.30 -9.74 -6.18
N LYS A 34 -29.85 -9.51 -7.42
CA LYS A 34 -30.44 -8.54 -8.33
C LYS A 34 -30.74 -9.21 -9.67
N THR A 35 -31.72 -8.68 -10.39
CA THR A 35 -32.06 -9.15 -11.73
C THR A 35 -30.88 -9.09 -12.68
N ARG A 36 -30.84 -10.02 -13.63
CA ARG A 36 -29.81 -10.12 -14.67
C ARG A 36 -29.61 -8.78 -15.41
N SER A 37 -28.36 -8.42 -15.57
CA SER A 37 -27.93 -7.29 -16.43
C SER A 37 -27.39 -7.85 -17.75
N PRO A 38 -27.71 -7.24 -18.92
CA PRO A 38 -27.09 -7.60 -20.18
C PRO A 38 -25.65 -7.09 -20.31
N GLN A 39 -25.19 -6.29 -19.35
CA GLN A 39 -23.84 -5.70 -19.36
C GLN A 39 -22.79 -6.73 -18.94
N VAL A 40 -21.67 -6.74 -19.63
CA VAL A 40 -20.48 -7.48 -19.22
C VAL A 40 -19.86 -6.75 -18.01
N ILE A 41 -19.72 -7.45 -16.90
CA ILE A 41 -19.13 -6.91 -15.69
C ILE A 41 -17.66 -7.32 -15.65
N HIS A 42 -16.79 -6.31 -15.61
CA HIS A 42 -15.39 -6.49 -15.31
C HIS A 42 -15.17 -6.16 -13.82
N PRO A 43 -14.95 -7.16 -12.95
CA PRO A 43 -14.72 -6.89 -11.54
C PRO A 43 -13.46 -6.06 -11.38
N GLY A 44 -13.61 -4.84 -10.87
CA GLY A 44 -12.50 -4.00 -10.41
C GLY A 44 -12.12 -4.39 -8.98
N LEU A 45 -10.83 -4.28 -8.65
CA LEU A 45 -10.33 -4.50 -7.28
C LEU A 45 -10.55 -3.30 -6.37
N ASN A 46 -11.35 -2.33 -6.78
CA ASN A 46 -11.62 -1.13 -6.00
C ASN A 46 -12.72 -1.42 -4.98
N LEU A 47 -12.36 -2.07 -3.87
CA LEU A 47 -13.29 -2.51 -2.83
C LEU A 47 -13.67 -1.41 -1.82
N THR A 48 -13.00 -0.26 -1.87
CA THR A 48 -13.12 0.79 -0.84
C THR A 48 -13.52 2.16 -1.37
N THR A 49 -13.50 2.38 -2.68
CA THR A 49 -13.94 3.63 -3.28
C THR A 49 -15.31 3.46 -3.91
N LEU A 50 -16.21 4.32 -3.49
CA LEU A 50 -17.54 4.46 -4.05
C LEU A 50 -17.59 5.76 -4.84
N GLU A 51 -18.49 5.83 -5.82
CA GLU A 51 -18.85 7.07 -6.50
C GLU A 51 -19.26 8.15 -5.50
N GLU A 52 -19.19 9.41 -5.90
CA GLU A 52 -19.51 10.57 -5.08
C GLU A 52 -20.80 10.40 -4.26
N GLY A 53 -20.70 10.67 -2.96
CA GLY A 53 -21.80 10.58 -2.02
C GLY A 53 -21.92 9.27 -1.24
N ALA A 54 -21.04 8.32 -1.44
CA ALA A 54 -21.06 7.05 -0.71
C ALA A 54 -20.13 7.05 0.50
N SER A 55 -20.47 6.26 1.51
CA SER A 55 -19.67 6.07 2.71
C SER A 55 -18.45 5.21 2.42
N TYR A 56 -17.29 5.63 2.91
CA TYR A 56 -16.08 4.81 2.87
C TYR A 56 -16.19 3.66 3.87
N TYR A 57 -15.70 2.49 3.49
CA TYR A 57 -15.51 1.41 4.45
C TYR A 57 -14.42 1.80 5.45
N ASN A 58 -14.77 1.80 6.73
CA ASN A 58 -13.84 2.05 7.82
C ASN A 58 -13.69 0.77 8.65
N GLY A 59 -12.70 -0.04 8.31
CA GLY A 59 -12.43 -1.31 8.98
C GLY A 59 -11.31 -2.09 8.28
N ASP A 60 -10.94 -3.21 8.87
CA ASP A 60 -9.93 -4.10 8.32
C ASP A 60 -10.52 -5.02 7.26
N MET A 61 -9.75 -5.28 6.19
CA MET A 61 -10.07 -6.27 5.17
C MET A 61 -8.93 -7.27 5.02
N SER A 62 -9.28 -8.55 4.96
CA SER A 62 -8.36 -9.58 4.50
C SER A 62 -8.16 -9.49 2.98
N ALA A 63 -7.09 -10.10 2.47
CA ALA A 63 -6.82 -10.15 1.04
C ALA A 63 -8.03 -10.71 0.27
N PRO A 64 -8.55 -9.99 -0.75
CA PRO A 64 -9.64 -10.48 -1.57
C PRO A 64 -9.17 -11.61 -2.49
N ALA A 65 -10.07 -12.54 -2.82
CA ALA A 65 -9.84 -13.60 -3.80
C ALA A 65 -10.81 -13.48 -4.96
N LEU A 66 -10.32 -13.61 -6.19
CA LEU A 66 -11.11 -13.60 -7.41
C LEU A 66 -11.14 -15.02 -8.02
N PHE A 67 -12.34 -15.52 -8.32
CA PHE A 67 -12.54 -16.82 -8.95
C PHE A 67 -13.12 -16.64 -10.34
N GLN A 68 -12.54 -17.31 -11.34
CA GLN A 68 -13.03 -17.31 -12.74
C GLN A 68 -14.14 -18.34 -12.98
N LYS A 69 -14.92 -18.60 -11.96
CA LYS A 69 -16.09 -19.51 -12.01
C LYS A 69 -17.14 -19.10 -10.99
N VAL A 70 -18.37 -19.50 -11.24
CA VAL A 70 -19.45 -19.44 -10.24
C VAL A 70 -19.11 -20.40 -9.10
N LEU A 71 -19.08 -19.89 -7.87
CA LEU A 71 -18.87 -20.72 -6.67
C LEU A 71 -20.22 -21.29 -6.20
N SER A 72 -20.25 -22.59 -5.94
CA SER A 72 -21.40 -23.24 -5.29
C SER A 72 -21.46 -22.89 -3.80
N ASP A 73 -22.65 -23.02 -3.19
CA ASP A 73 -22.85 -22.80 -1.75
C ASP A 73 -21.89 -23.62 -0.88
N LYS A 74 -21.57 -24.85 -1.30
CA LYS A 74 -20.61 -25.72 -0.62
C LYS A 74 -19.17 -25.16 -0.67
N GLU A 75 -18.78 -24.55 -1.79
CA GLU A 75 -17.46 -23.90 -1.92
C GLU A 75 -17.41 -22.63 -1.12
N ILE A 76 -18.47 -21.82 -1.13
CA ILE A 76 -18.59 -20.60 -0.30
C ILE A 76 -18.51 -20.99 1.18
N SER A 77 -19.24 -21.99 1.62
CA SER A 77 -19.20 -22.49 3.00
C SER A 77 -17.80 -22.96 3.43
N ARG A 78 -17.04 -23.58 2.52
CA ARG A 78 -15.64 -23.97 2.78
C ARG A 78 -14.73 -22.76 2.95
N LEU A 79 -14.93 -21.70 2.15
CA LEU A 79 -14.17 -20.45 2.29
C LEU A 79 -14.47 -19.77 3.63
N VAL A 80 -15.73 -19.73 4.04
CA VAL A 80 -16.15 -19.23 5.36
C VAL A 80 -15.49 -20.01 6.48
N ALA A 81 -15.50 -21.34 6.42
CA ALA A 81 -14.90 -22.21 7.43
C ALA A 81 -13.36 -22.06 7.50
N LYS A 82 -12.70 -21.72 6.38
CA LYS A 82 -11.28 -21.43 6.34
C LYS A 82 -10.92 -20.13 7.09
N GLY A 83 -11.85 -19.20 7.18
CA GLY A 83 -11.65 -17.89 7.78
C GLY A 83 -10.81 -16.92 6.91
N PRO A 84 -10.54 -15.72 7.44
CA PRO A 84 -9.75 -14.73 6.73
C PRO A 84 -8.32 -15.19 6.49
N VAL A 85 -7.78 -14.89 5.31
CA VAL A 85 -6.35 -15.06 5.05
C VAL A 85 -5.60 -14.09 5.99
N ARG A 86 -4.85 -14.64 6.95
CA ARG A 86 -4.02 -13.83 7.85
C ARG A 86 -2.69 -13.57 7.15
N GLU A 87 -2.09 -12.41 7.38
CA GLU A 87 -0.73 -12.09 6.93
C GLU A 87 0.33 -13.10 7.40
N THR A 88 -0.04 -13.90 8.40
CA THR A 88 0.77 -15.00 8.93
C THR A 88 0.75 -16.26 8.06
N ASP A 89 -0.08 -16.34 7.03
CA ASP A 89 -0.01 -17.44 6.06
C ASP A 89 1.31 -17.31 5.30
N LYS A 90 2.36 -17.91 5.88
CA LYS A 90 3.72 -17.90 5.32
C LYS A 90 3.64 -18.34 3.86
N ARG A 91 4.09 -17.50 2.96
CA ARG A 91 4.36 -17.93 1.59
C ARG A 91 5.28 -19.15 1.67
N ILE A 92 4.87 -20.24 1.03
CA ILE A 92 5.65 -21.49 1.07
C ILE A 92 6.47 -21.59 -0.20
N LEU A 93 5.87 -21.26 -1.35
CA LEU A 93 6.46 -21.40 -2.66
C LEU A 93 5.87 -20.39 -3.66
N ASP A 94 6.72 -19.75 -4.44
CA ASP A 94 6.32 -18.85 -5.52
C ASP A 94 7.06 -19.14 -6.82
N TRP A 95 6.40 -18.93 -7.97
CA TRP A 95 7.07 -18.89 -9.26
C TRP A 95 7.88 -17.60 -9.40
N ILE A 96 9.07 -17.69 -10.02
CA ILE A 96 9.83 -16.53 -10.46
C ILE A 96 9.37 -16.18 -11.88
N PRO A 97 8.55 -15.11 -12.07
CA PRO A 97 7.87 -14.86 -13.34
C PRO A 97 8.79 -14.39 -14.47
N TYR A 98 10.05 -14.07 -14.20
CA TYR A 98 10.94 -13.36 -15.15
C TYR A 98 12.17 -14.14 -15.61
N ALA A 99 12.32 -15.39 -15.21
CA ALA A 99 13.34 -16.22 -15.80
C ALA A 99 12.69 -17.16 -16.81
N ASN A 100 13.20 -17.22 -18.04
CA ASN A 100 12.90 -18.29 -19.00
C ASN A 100 13.31 -19.68 -18.47
N THR A 101 13.44 -19.80 -17.15
CA THR A 101 13.84 -20.98 -16.40
C THR A 101 12.67 -21.39 -15.53
N GLN A 102 12.39 -22.68 -15.47
CA GLN A 102 11.43 -23.28 -14.53
C GLN A 102 12.02 -23.22 -13.11
N SER A 103 12.06 -22.00 -12.55
CA SER A 103 12.60 -21.75 -11.21
C SER A 103 11.49 -21.34 -10.26
N LEU A 104 11.59 -21.78 -9.03
CA LEU A 104 10.70 -21.47 -7.93
C LEU A 104 11.48 -20.84 -6.78
N LEU A 105 10.81 -20.04 -5.97
CA LEU A 105 11.31 -19.55 -4.69
C LEU A 105 10.64 -20.30 -3.56
N ALA A 106 11.42 -21.00 -2.76
CA ALA A 106 10.97 -21.57 -1.49
C ALA A 106 11.23 -20.57 -0.36
N TRP A 107 10.20 -20.19 0.38
CA TRP A 107 10.23 -19.24 1.48
C TRP A 107 10.38 -19.91 2.84
N SER A 108 10.33 -21.24 2.90
CA SER A 108 10.48 -22.02 4.12
C SER A 108 11.21 -23.33 3.86
N ASP A 109 11.80 -23.88 4.91
CA ASP A 109 12.35 -25.23 4.88
C ASP A 109 11.23 -26.25 4.69
N GLY A 110 11.53 -27.33 3.98
CA GLY A 110 10.55 -28.40 3.75
C GLY A 110 10.94 -29.32 2.59
N THR A 111 10.14 -30.34 2.41
CA THR A 111 10.23 -31.24 1.25
C THR A 111 9.10 -30.90 0.29
N TYR A 112 9.47 -30.53 -0.93
CA TYR A 112 8.54 -30.12 -1.98
C TYR A 112 8.44 -31.22 -3.03
N ILE A 113 7.23 -31.68 -3.31
CA ILE A 113 6.97 -32.72 -4.31
C ILE A 113 6.28 -32.07 -5.51
N PHE A 114 6.98 -32.06 -6.64
CA PHE A 114 6.49 -31.55 -7.91
C PHE A 114 5.98 -32.70 -8.76
N THR A 115 4.77 -32.60 -9.29
CA THR A 115 4.21 -33.58 -10.20
C THR A 115 3.93 -32.92 -11.55
N THR A 116 4.54 -33.44 -12.62
CA THR A 116 4.27 -32.95 -13.99
C THR A 116 2.89 -33.40 -14.47
N SER A 117 2.39 -32.78 -15.53
CA SER A 117 1.14 -33.21 -16.19
C SER A 117 1.16 -34.65 -16.68
N LYS A 118 2.37 -35.22 -16.88
CA LYS A 118 2.60 -36.64 -17.27
C LYS A 118 2.73 -37.59 -16.06
N GLY A 119 2.50 -37.09 -14.84
CA GLY A 119 2.56 -37.87 -13.60
C GLY A 119 3.97 -38.11 -13.06
N VAL A 120 5.03 -37.59 -13.69
CA VAL A 120 6.39 -37.70 -13.17
C VAL A 120 6.53 -36.88 -11.92
N LYS A 121 7.01 -37.49 -10.83
CA LYS A 121 7.25 -36.83 -9.54
C LYS A 121 8.72 -36.50 -9.36
N LYS A 122 9.00 -35.32 -8.87
CA LYS A 122 10.34 -34.87 -8.43
C LYS A 122 10.23 -34.34 -7.01
N GLU A 123 11.03 -34.89 -6.12
CA GLU A 123 11.15 -34.43 -4.73
C GLU A 123 12.38 -33.52 -4.60
N VAL A 124 12.21 -32.39 -3.93
CA VAL A 124 13.29 -31.43 -3.64
C VAL A 124 13.23 -31.07 -2.16
N LYS A 125 14.30 -31.36 -1.44
CA LYS A 125 14.48 -30.96 -0.04
C LYS A 125 15.10 -29.57 0.02
N VAL A 126 14.44 -28.65 0.70
CA VAL A 126 14.91 -27.29 0.94
C VAL A 126 15.19 -27.12 2.43
N GLU A 127 16.37 -26.67 2.75
CA GLU A 127 16.83 -26.47 4.13
C GLU A 127 17.58 -25.15 4.25
N LYS A 128 17.59 -24.57 5.45
CA LYS A 128 18.33 -23.35 5.80
C LYS A 128 17.92 -22.13 4.96
N VAL A 129 16.63 -21.96 4.67
CA VAL A 129 16.10 -20.73 4.06
C VAL A 129 16.39 -19.54 4.97
N GLY A 130 16.10 -19.67 6.24
CA GLY A 130 16.27 -18.65 7.25
C GLY A 130 14.99 -17.85 7.47
N ASP A 131 14.94 -17.18 8.61
CA ASP A 131 13.79 -16.35 8.99
C ASP A 131 13.93 -14.91 8.44
N PRO A 132 12.81 -14.22 8.21
CA PRO A 132 12.82 -12.79 7.93
C PRO A 132 13.54 -12.01 9.03
N PHE A 133 14.34 -11.05 8.63
CA PHE A 133 15.11 -10.18 9.53
C PHE A 133 14.60 -8.75 9.43
N GLU A 134 14.12 -8.18 10.54
CA GLU A 134 13.63 -6.82 10.60
C GLU A 134 14.78 -5.82 10.84
N ILE A 135 14.79 -4.74 10.06
CA ILE A 135 15.73 -3.63 10.18
C ILE A 135 15.20 -2.67 11.27
N LYS A 136 15.66 -2.87 12.51
CA LYS A 136 15.20 -2.13 13.71
C LYS A 136 16.09 -0.95 14.11
N GLN A 137 17.00 -0.53 13.27
CA GLN A 137 17.91 0.57 13.53
C GLN A 137 17.17 1.91 13.51
N LYS A 138 17.82 2.94 14.08
CA LYS A 138 17.32 4.31 13.99
C LYS A 138 17.35 4.79 12.53
N TRP A 139 16.34 5.55 12.18
CA TRP A 139 16.21 6.14 10.86
C TRP A 139 16.47 7.64 10.92
N LYS A 140 17.32 8.11 10.04
CA LYS A 140 17.48 9.53 9.74
C LYS A 140 16.52 9.87 8.60
N VAL A 141 15.71 10.92 8.76
CA VAL A 141 14.74 11.34 7.75
C VAL A 141 15.04 12.79 7.38
N ALA A 142 15.38 13.03 6.13
CA ALA A 142 15.63 14.37 5.58
C ALA A 142 14.43 14.83 4.74
N PHE A 143 14.11 16.11 4.85
CA PHE A 143 13.03 16.75 4.11
C PHE A 143 13.55 17.85 3.21
N PRO A 144 12.93 18.09 2.05
CA PRO A 144 13.21 19.26 1.22
C PRO A 144 12.89 20.56 1.98
N GLU A 145 13.67 21.60 1.71
CA GLU A 145 13.42 22.92 2.25
C GLU A 145 12.14 23.55 1.69
N GLY A 146 11.52 24.46 2.43
CA GLY A 146 10.35 25.21 1.99
C GLY A 146 9.01 24.47 2.11
N LEU A 147 8.98 23.20 2.55
CA LEU A 147 7.76 22.40 2.69
C LEU A 147 7.25 22.26 4.14
N GLY A 148 7.69 23.14 5.04
CA GLY A 148 7.18 23.26 6.41
C GLY A 148 7.74 22.27 7.42
N ALA A 149 8.38 21.18 6.99
CA ALA A 149 9.08 20.24 7.88
C ALA A 149 10.49 20.75 8.20
N PRO A 150 11.08 20.36 9.35
CA PRO A 150 12.50 20.63 9.64
C PRO A 150 13.38 19.92 8.61
N LYS A 151 14.62 20.43 8.43
CA LYS A 151 15.57 19.83 7.48
C LYS A 151 15.77 18.33 7.70
N GLU A 152 15.75 17.90 8.96
CA GLU A 152 16.04 16.52 9.34
C GLU A 152 15.40 16.16 10.69
N ILE A 153 14.99 14.90 10.83
CA ILE A 153 14.60 14.29 12.11
C ILE A 153 15.26 12.92 12.27
N ASN A 154 15.27 12.42 13.50
CA ASN A 154 15.68 11.05 13.81
C ASN A 154 14.50 10.28 14.40
N LEU A 155 14.17 9.13 13.83
CA LEU A 155 13.15 8.22 14.31
C LEU A 155 13.80 7.00 14.96
N SER A 156 13.44 6.70 16.20
CA SER A 156 13.84 5.46 16.88
C SER A 156 13.12 4.23 16.32
N GLU A 157 11.91 4.45 15.81
CA GLU A 157 11.07 3.47 15.12
C GLU A 157 10.32 4.16 13.98
N LEU A 158 9.91 3.39 12.99
CA LEU A 158 9.12 3.91 11.88
C LEU A 158 7.69 4.17 12.35
N ILE A 159 7.23 5.38 12.13
CA ILE A 159 5.86 5.82 12.42
C ILE A 159 5.31 6.60 11.23
N SER A 160 4.01 6.62 11.10
CA SER A 160 3.38 7.52 10.14
C SER A 160 3.56 8.98 10.58
N PHE A 161 3.88 9.87 9.64
CA PHE A 161 4.14 11.30 9.90
C PHE A 161 3.01 11.98 10.65
N HIS A 162 1.75 11.62 10.40
CA HIS A 162 0.60 12.22 11.07
C HIS A 162 0.60 12.02 12.60
N ARG A 163 1.39 11.07 13.11
CA ARG A 163 1.55 10.78 14.55
C ARG A 163 2.77 11.49 15.18
N HIS A 164 3.57 12.19 14.38
CA HIS A 164 4.77 12.87 14.87
C HIS A 164 4.38 14.11 15.69
N GLU A 165 5.18 14.46 16.71
CA GLU A 165 4.94 15.62 17.58
C GLU A 165 5.10 16.97 16.86
N ASN A 166 6.02 17.04 15.89
CA ASN A 166 6.28 18.24 15.10
C ASN A 166 5.19 18.47 14.05
N GLU A 167 4.52 19.61 14.08
CA GLU A 167 3.41 19.97 13.19
C GLU A 167 3.81 20.00 11.71
N GLY A 168 5.02 20.49 11.41
CA GLY A 168 5.55 20.52 10.05
C GLY A 168 5.72 19.12 9.48
N VAL A 169 6.15 18.15 10.29
CA VAL A 169 6.24 16.74 9.91
C VAL A 169 4.85 16.14 9.73
N ARG A 170 3.91 16.40 10.64
CA ARG A 170 2.54 15.90 10.52
C ARG A 170 1.87 16.31 9.23
N SER A 171 2.13 17.55 8.81
CA SER A 171 1.54 18.15 7.61
C SER A 171 2.46 18.06 6.39
N PHE A 172 3.59 17.36 6.47
CA PHE A 172 4.52 17.27 5.35
C PHE A 172 3.90 16.56 4.15
N SER A 173 4.07 17.17 2.97
CA SER A 173 3.81 16.55 1.67
C SER A 173 4.97 16.83 0.73
N GLY A 174 5.41 15.78 0.05
CA GLY A 174 6.58 15.79 -0.80
C GLY A 174 7.35 14.47 -0.74
N THR A 175 8.64 14.51 -1.08
CA THR A 175 9.52 13.35 -1.01
C THR A 175 10.46 13.47 0.18
N ALA A 176 10.27 12.62 1.19
CA ALA A 176 11.17 12.50 2.33
C ALA A 176 12.19 11.37 2.10
N THR A 177 13.45 11.59 2.49
CA THR A 177 14.54 10.62 2.34
C THR A 177 14.85 9.97 3.68
N TYR A 178 14.55 8.69 3.79
CA TYR A 178 14.87 7.84 4.94
C TYR A 178 16.20 7.15 4.73
N THR A 179 17.10 7.21 5.70
CA THR A 179 18.42 6.54 5.63
C THR A 179 18.67 5.77 6.92
N THR A 180 19.18 4.55 6.79
CA THR A 180 19.66 3.75 7.91
C THR A 180 20.79 2.82 7.49
N ASP A 181 21.65 2.47 8.45
CA ASP A 181 22.65 1.42 8.30
C ASP A 181 22.17 0.15 9.01
N PHE A 182 22.48 -1.02 8.45
CA PHE A 182 22.12 -2.29 9.03
C PHE A 182 23.15 -3.38 8.74
N GLU A 183 23.18 -4.41 9.57
CA GLU A 183 24.14 -5.50 9.47
C GLU A 183 23.49 -6.73 8.84
N VAL A 184 24.21 -7.36 7.90
CA VAL A 184 23.78 -8.60 7.23
C VAL A 184 24.74 -9.72 7.55
N LYS A 185 24.20 -10.83 8.06
CA LYS A 185 25.00 -12.04 8.31
C LYS A 185 25.35 -12.73 6.98
N ALA A 186 26.59 -13.19 6.83
CA ALA A 186 27.04 -13.92 5.64
C ALA A 186 26.13 -15.13 5.30
N SER A 187 25.52 -15.75 6.30
CA SER A 187 24.62 -16.92 6.12
C SER A 187 23.36 -16.60 5.31
N ILE A 188 22.94 -15.35 5.21
CA ILE A 188 21.81 -14.93 4.38
C ILE A 188 22.20 -14.85 2.90
N LEU A 189 23.48 -14.65 2.59
CA LEU A 189 24.01 -14.45 1.25
C LEU A 189 24.67 -15.70 0.66
N MET A 190 24.34 -16.89 1.18
CA MET A 190 24.89 -18.16 0.70
C MET A 190 24.34 -18.49 -0.70
N GLU A 191 25.05 -19.41 -1.38
CA GLU A 191 24.68 -19.88 -2.71
C GLU A 191 23.21 -20.36 -2.80
N ASN A 192 22.57 -20.05 -3.92
CA ASN A 192 21.14 -20.32 -4.19
C ASN A 192 20.14 -19.59 -3.28
N LYS A 193 20.57 -18.64 -2.45
CA LYS A 193 19.65 -17.74 -1.74
C LYS A 193 19.36 -16.50 -2.55
N VAL A 194 18.12 -16.07 -2.45
CA VAL A 194 17.63 -14.77 -2.94
C VAL A 194 17.11 -14.01 -1.73
N VAL A 195 17.44 -12.73 -1.64
CA VAL A 195 17.02 -11.89 -0.52
C VAL A 195 16.20 -10.75 -1.05
N PHE A 196 14.99 -10.62 -0.53
CA PHE A 196 14.10 -9.52 -0.83
C PHE A 196 14.09 -8.52 0.31
N LEU A 197 14.04 -7.24 -0.05
CA LEU A 197 13.72 -6.16 0.86
C LEU A 197 12.22 -5.90 0.77
N ASP A 198 11.52 -6.07 1.88
CA ASP A 198 10.12 -5.72 2.06
C ASP A 198 10.04 -4.45 2.91
N LEU A 199 9.45 -3.39 2.38
CA LEU A 199 9.29 -2.12 3.08
C LEU A 199 8.06 -2.10 4.01
N GLY A 200 7.23 -3.16 3.97
CA GLY A 200 5.96 -3.18 4.70
C GLY A 200 4.97 -2.15 4.16
N ALA A 201 4.44 -1.31 5.05
CA ALA A 201 3.53 -0.24 4.66
C ALA A 201 4.28 1.02 4.23
N VAL A 202 3.93 1.54 3.07
CA VAL A 202 4.44 2.79 2.47
C VAL A 202 3.26 3.61 1.96
N GLU A 203 3.26 4.90 2.27
CA GLU A 203 2.26 5.84 1.80
C GLU A 203 2.93 7.01 1.04
N VAL A 204 3.09 6.97 -0.32
CA VAL A 204 2.42 6.11 -1.33
C VAL A 204 3.44 5.37 -2.20
N MET A 205 4.57 6.01 -2.56
CA MET A 205 5.60 5.46 -3.44
C MET A 205 6.95 5.48 -2.75
N ALA A 206 7.80 4.51 -3.06
CA ALA A 206 9.15 4.43 -2.53
C ALA A 206 10.18 4.19 -3.64
N GLU A 207 11.18 5.05 -3.74
CA GLU A 207 12.39 4.77 -4.51
C GLU A 207 13.44 4.16 -3.56
N VAL A 208 13.99 3.02 -3.91
CA VAL A 208 14.88 2.23 -3.04
C VAL A 208 16.30 2.24 -3.55
N THR A 209 17.25 2.55 -2.67
CA THR A 209 18.69 2.47 -2.94
C THR A 209 19.37 1.67 -1.83
N VAL A 210 20.13 0.63 -2.21
CA VAL A 210 20.90 -0.21 -1.28
C VAL A 210 22.38 -0.13 -1.65
N ASN A 211 23.23 0.23 -0.70
CA ASN A 211 24.69 0.38 -0.91
C ASN A 211 25.03 1.29 -2.13
N GLY A 212 24.24 2.35 -2.36
CA GLY A 212 24.40 3.26 -3.50
C GLY A 212 23.86 2.75 -4.82
N VAL A 213 23.26 1.56 -4.87
CA VAL A 213 22.65 0.98 -6.09
C VAL A 213 21.14 1.19 -6.05
N ASN A 214 20.62 1.97 -7.00
CA ASN A 214 19.19 2.20 -7.16
C ASN A 214 18.49 0.92 -7.61
N LYS A 215 17.44 0.52 -6.92
CA LYS A 215 16.64 -0.69 -7.16
C LYS A 215 15.30 -0.40 -7.84
N GLY A 216 15.03 0.87 -8.12
CA GLY A 216 13.81 1.32 -8.78
C GLY A 216 12.77 1.87 -7.84
N ILE A 217 11.60 2.14 -8.41
CA ILE A 217 10.45 2.73 -7.73
C ILE A 217 9.38 1.66 -7.49
N LEU A 218 8.99 1.53 -6.23
CA LEU A 218 7.87 0.71 -5.80
C LEU A 218 6.66 1.63 -5.63
N TRP A 219 5.66 1.48 -6.49
CA TRP A 219 4.49 2.38 -6.56
C TRP A 219 3.17 1.70 -6.19
N ALA A 220 3.21 0.38 -5.94
CA ALA A 220 2.06 -0.41 -5.55
C ALA A 220 2.48 -1.54 -4.61
N ARG A 221 1.56 -1.97 -3.77
CA ARG A 221 1.74 -3.15 -2.89
C ARG A 221 1.85 -4.45 -3.70
N PRO A 222 2.67 -5.42 -3.26
CA PRO A 222 3.59 -5.36 -2.12
C PRO A 222 4.85 -4.54 -2.44
N TYR A 223 5.33 -3.74 -1.48
CA TYR A 223 6.54 -2.92 -1.62
C TYR A 223 7.80 -3.76 -1.40
N VAL A 224 8.07 -4.67 -2.33
CA VAL A 224 9.12 -5.70 -2.23
C VAL A 224 10.04 -5.63 -3.44
N VAL A 225 11.36 -5.71 -3.21
CA VAL A 225 12.37 -5.69 -4.28
C VAL A 225 13.50 -6.67 -3.98
N ASP A 226 14.02 -7.34 -5.03
CA ASP A 226 15.20 -8.21 -4.94
C ASP A 226 16.48 -7.37 -4.71
N VAL A 227 17.13 -7.61 -3.59
CA VAL A 227 18.38 -6.95 -3.19
C VAL A 227 19.58 -7.89 -3.12
N THR A 228 19.44 -9.14 -3.55
CA THR A 228 20.43 -10.20 -3.45
C THR A 228 21.82 -9.76 -3.91
N LYS A 229 21.90 -9.14 -5.10
CA LYS A 229 23.17 -8.79 -5.74
C LYS A 229 23.86 -7.54 -5.19
N VAL A 230 23.13 -6.77 -4.36
CA VAL A 230 23.65 -5.49 -3.83
C VAL A 230 23.94 -5.55 -2.34
N LEU A 231 23.49 -6.60 -1.65
CA LEU A 231 23.82 -6.85 -0.25
C LEU A 231 25.25 -7.40 -0.13
N LYS A 232 25.91 -7.06 0.98
CA LYS A 232 27.21 -7.60 1.38
C LYS A 232 27.19 -8.08 2.83
N PRO A 233 28.05 -9.01 3.23
CA PRO A 233 28.22 -9.37 4.63
C PRO A 233 28.68 -8.15 5.44
N GLY A 234 28.19 -8.03 6.67
CA GLY A 234 28.48 -6.87 7.54
C GLY A 234 27.61 -5.67 7.21
N LYS A 235 28.18 -4.48 7.31
CA LYS A 235 27.48 -3.20 7.21
C LYS A 235 26.96 -2.90 5.80
N ASN A 236 25.66 -2.58 5.72
CA ASN A 236 24.96 -2.13 4.53
C ASN A 236 24.24 -0.82 4.83
N THR A 237 23.99 -0.01 3.80
CA THR A 237 23.22 1.24 3.88
C THR A 237 21.97 1.11 3.04
N LEU A 238 20.84 1.51 3.62
CA LEU A 238 19.54 1.61 2.93
C LEU A 238 19.11 3.07 2.90
N GLU A 239 18.76 3.54 1.69
CA GLU A 239 18.07 4.80 1.48
C GLU A 239 16.72 4.51 0.82
N VAL A 240 15.66 5.10 1.36
CA VAL A 240 14.30 5.01 0.82
C VAL A 240 13.74 6.43 0.68
N LYS A 241 13.47 6.86 -0.55
CA LYS A 241 12.79 8.12 -0.80
C LYS A 241 11.30 7.85 -0.92
N VAL A 242 10.52 8.35 0.03
CA VAL A 242 9.07 8.16 0.04
C VAL A 242 8.37 9.43 -0.37
N THR A 243 7.57 9.34 -1.43
CA THR A 243 6.69 10.42 -1.90
C THR A 243 5.27 10.15 -1.43
N ASN A 244 4.69 11.10 -0.68
CA ASN A 244 3.35 11.00 -0.13
C ASN A 244 2.34 11.91 -0.86
N LEU A 245 1.08 11.89 -0.39
CA LEU A 245 -0.01 12.68 -0.95
C LEU A 245 -0.04 14.11 -0.35
N TRP A 246 -0.66 15.04 -1.07
CA TRP A 246 -0.88 16.42 -0.65
C TRP A 246 -1.87 16.59 0.51
N THR A 247 -2.65 15.57 0.85
CA THR A 247 -3.75 15.61 1.81
C THR A 247 -3.39 16.29 3.13
N ASN A 248 -2.34 15.80 3.79
CA ASN A 248 -1.95 16.33 5.10
C ASN A 248 -1.44 17.78 5.03
N ARG A 249 -0.81 18.16 3.91
CA ARG A 249 -0.39 19.55 3.73
C ARG A 249 -1.57 20.47 3.50
N LEU A 250 -2.55 20.06 2.70
CA LEU A 250 -3.77 20.83 2.48
C LEU A 250 -4.55 21.04 3.78
N ILE A 251 -4.63 20.01 4.63
CA ILE A 251 -5.26 20.11 5.97
C ILE A 251 -4.45 21.03 6.87
N GLY A 252 -3.12 20.90 6.88
CA GLY A 252 -2.24 21.74 7.68
C GLY A 252 -2.32 23.23 7.29
N ASP A 253 -2.47 23.53 6.01
CA ASP A 253 -2.64 24.91 5.54
C ASP A 253 -3.96 25.53 5.98
N GLU A 254 -5.01 24.74 6.25
CA GLU A 254 -6.27 25.23 6.80
C GLU A 254 -6.15 25.71 8.26
N LEU A 255 -5.03 25.45 8.95
CA LEU A 255 -4.71 26.03 10.27
C LEU A 255 -4.07 27.41 10.16
N LEU A 256 -3.64 27.81 8.97
CA LEU A 256 -3.00 29.09 8.70
C LEU A 256 -4.04 30.12 8.19
N PRO A 257 -3.75 31.44 8.33
CA PRO A 257 -4.61 32.47 7.80
C PRO A 257 -4.97 32.26 6.33
N GLU A 258 -6.18 32.65 5.96
CA GLU A 258 -6.64 32.58 4.57
C GLU A 258 -5.93 33.62 3.71
N GLU A 259 -5.37 33.19 2.59
CA GLU A 259 -4.67 34.08 1.65
C GLU A 259 -5.54 34.49 0.45
N ASN A 260 -6.65 33.79 0.23
CA ASN A 260 -7.52 34.02 -0.91
C ASN A 260 -8.98 34.11 -0.46
N GLU A 261 -9.78 34.86 -1.24
CA GLU A 261 -11.22 34.94 -1.00
C GLU A 261 -11.94 33.80 -1.71
N TYR A 262 -12.71 33.02 -0.94
CA TYR A 262 -13.54 31.93 -1.46
C TYR A 262 -15.02 32.29 -1.36
N VAL A 263 -15.78 31.99 -2.41
CA VAL A 263 -17.22 32.24 -2.47
C VAL A 263 -17.96 30.98 -1.98
N PRO A 264 -18.78 31.08 -0.92
CA PRO A 264 -19.60 29.96 -0.48
C PRO A 264 -20.65 29.58 -1.53
N GLY A 265 -20.84 28.30 -1.74
CA GLY A 265 -21.99 27.79 -2.45
C GLY A 265 -21.87 27.74 -3.97
N GLY A 266 -22.80 27.08 -4.60
CA GLY A 266 -22.86 26.88 -6.02
C GLY A 266 -22.10 25.66 -6.49
N GLY A 267 -22.29 24.53 -5.77
CA GLY A 267 -21.80 23.24 -6.25
C GLY A 267 -22.35 22.95 -7.65
N ILE A 268 -21.49 22.77 -8.64
CA ILE A 268 -21.90 22.26 -9.92
C ILE A 268 -22.27 20.78 -9.70
N ASN A 269 -23.53 20.46 -9.90
CA ASN A 269 -24.07 19.09 -9.85
C ASN A 269 -23.99 18.37 -8.48
N GLY A 270 -24.14 19.07 -7.35
CA GLY A 270 -24.25 18.42 -6.04
C GLY A 270 -22.94 17.89 -5.45
N ILE A 271 -21.79 18.27 -6.00
CA ILE A 271 -20.49 17.93 -5.46
C ILE A 271 -20.23 18.72 -4.19
N GLU A 272 -20.28 18.09 -3.02
CA GLU A 272 -20.11 18.73 -1.71
C GLU A 272 -18.76 19.49 -1.57
N ALA A 273 -17.71 19.01 -2.22
CA ALA A 273 -16.40 19.68 -2.24
C ALA A 273 -16.47 21.08 -2.87
N LEU A 274 -17.25 21.27 -3.93
CA LEU A 274 -17.49 22.57 -4.57
C LEU A 274 -18.41 23.46 -3.75
N SER A 275 -19.28 22.89 -2.87
CA SER A 275 -20.11 23.65 -1.96
C SER A 275 -19.32 24.34 -0.83
N ARG A 276 -18.07 23.92 -0.58
CA ARG A 276 -17.18 24.51 0.42
C ARG A 276 -16.57 25.83 0.00
N GLY A 277 -16.67 26.20 -1.25
CA GLY A 277 -16.24 27.47 -1.81
C GLY A 277 -15.22 27.35 -2.93
N ALA A 278 -15.45 28.09 -4.00
CA ALA A 278 -14.49 28.29 -5.08
C ALA A 278 -13.78 29.64 -4.92
N ILE A 279 -12.56 29.75 -5.39
CA ILE A 279 -11.80 31.01 -5.35
C ILE A 279 -12.57 32.09 -6.12
N ARG A 280 -12.69 33.30 -5.55
CA ARG A 280 -13.38 34.43 -6.20
C ARG A 280 -12.56 35.00 -7.36
N LYS A 281 -11.26 35.15 -7.17
CA LYS A 281 -10.30 35.68 -8.14
C LYS A 281 -8.98 34.92 -8.01
N LEU A 282 -8.37 34.56 -9.14
CA LEU A 282 -7.03 34.01 -9.15
C LEU A 282 -6.02 35.08 -8.70
N PRO A 283 -5.02 34.75 -7.85
CA PRO A 283 -4.00 35.68 -7.40
C PRO A 283 -3.17 36.23 -8.56
N ASP A 284 -2.71 37.47 -8.43
CA ASP A 284 -1.96 38.13 -9.49
C ASP A 284 -0.64 37.42 -9.81
N TRP A 285 0.05 36.87 -8.81
CA TRP A 285 1.27 36.06 -9.01
C TRP A 285 0.99 34.83 -9.90
N TYR A 286 -0.17 34.17 -9.73
CA TYR A 286 -0.57 33.02 -10.54
C TYR A 286 -0.89 33.46 -11.98
N MET A 287 -1.60 34.57 -12.14
CA MET A 287 -1.97 35.11 -13.46
C MET A 287 -0.76 35.60 -14.24
N ASN A 288 0.27 36.10 -13.55
CA ASN A 288 1.51 36.60 -14.14
C ASN A 288 2.57 35.49 -14.32
N ASN A 289 2.25 34.24 -13.96
CA ASN A 289 3.20 33.11 -13.96
C ASN A 289 4.45 33.38 -13.08
N GLU A 290 4.24 34.01 -11.94
CA GLU A 290 5.26 34.30 -10.93
C GLU A 290 5.22 33.21 -9.84
N ASN A 291 6.30 33.11 -9.05
CA ASN A 291 6.30 32.22 -7.89
C ASN A 291 5.31 32.72 -6.82
N LYS A 292 4.68 31.76 -6.13
CA LYS A 292 3.90 32.11 -4.93
C LYS A 292 4.77 32.84 -3.94
N PRO A 293 4.33 33.99 -3.36
CA PRO A 293 5.06 34.69 -2.33
C PRO A 293 5.41 33.80 -1.13
N ASP A 294 6.60 33.98 -0.58
CA ASP A 294 7.07 33.27 0.60
C ASP A 294 6.22 33.61 1.84
N GLY A 295 6.05 32.63 2.71
CA GLY A 295 5.29 32.76 3.96
C GLY A 295 3.83 32.33 3.80
N GLY A 296 3.18 32.10 4.94
CA GLY A 296 1.79 31.66 4.96
C GLY A 296 1.58 30.22 4.51
N ARG A 297 0.51 29.98 3.75
CA ARG A 297 0.15 28.66 3.23
C ARG A 297 1.17 28.18 2.19
N ILE A 298 1.52 26.90 2.24
CA ILE A 298 2.47 26.30 1.28
C ILE A 298 1.75 25.96 -0.02
N THR A 299 0.51 25.49 0.05
CA THR A 299 -0.27 25.10 -1.12
C THR A 299 -1.09 26.26 -1.68
N PHE A 300 -1.50 26.11 -2.92
CA PHE A 300 -2.51 26.94 -3.56
C PHE A 300 -3.60 26.05 -4.16
N THR A 301 -4.86 26.35 -3.85
CA THR A 301 -6.01 25.62 -4.37
C THR A 301 -7.09 26.58 -4.84
N THR A 302 -7.82 26.20 -5.90
CA THR A 302 -8.90 26.99 -6.46
C THR A 302 -10.25 26.73 -5.78
N TRP A 303 -10.31 25.73 -4.90
CA TRP A 303 -11.45 25.46 -4.02
C TRP A 303 -11.00 24.84 -2.70
N LYS A 304 -11.88 24.86 -1.72
CA LYS A 304 -11.62 24.29 -0.39
C LYS A 304 -11.79 22.78 -0.39
N HIS A 305 -10.68 22.04 -0.38
CA HIS A 305 -10.69 20.56 -0.31
C HIS A 305 -10.98 20.04 1.08
N TYR A 306 -10.37 20.66 2.10
CA TYR A 306 -10.39 20.22 3.49
C TYR A 306 -10.78 21.37 4.43
N ARG A 307 -10.96 21.05 5.72
CA ARG A 307 -11.15 21.98 6.83
C ARG A 307 -10.05 21.74 7.86
N SER A 308 -9.80 22.72 8.72
CA SER A 308 -8.83 22.61 9.82
C SER A 308 -9.06 21.41 10.75
N GLY A 309 -10.31 20.94 10.89
CA GLY A 309 -10.66 19.75 11.66
C GLY A 309 -10.72 18.44 10.87
N SER A 310 -10.34 18.43 9.59
CA SER A 310 -10.28 17.19 8.81
C SER A 310 -9.23 16.23 9.38
N PRO A 311 -9.50 14.90 9.45
CA PRO A 311 -8.54 13.95 9.97
C PRO A 311 -7.33 13.85 9.03
N LEU A 312 -6.13 13.82 9.62
CA LEU A 312 -4.90 13.52 8.89
C LEU A 312 -4.88 12.04 8.48
N VAL A 313 -4.26 11.75 7.34
CA VAL A 313 -4.11 10.40 6.81
C VAL A 313 -2.70 9.85 7.05
N GLU A 314 -2.55 8.54 6.99
CA GLU A 314 -1.23 7.89 7.07
C GLU A 314 -0.30 8.39 5.96
N SER A 315 1.01 8.49 6.30
CA SER A 315 1.96 9.16 5.43
C SER A 315 3.40 8.75 5.78
N GLY A 316 4.23 8.55 4.78
CA GLY A 316 5.64 8.19 4.92
C GLY A 316 5.92 6.69 4.90
N LEU A 317 7.10 6.28 5.38
CA LEU A 317 7.51 4.90 5.56
C LEU A 317 7.05 4.42 6.93
N ILE A 318 6.12 3.46 6.95
CA ILE A 318 5.51 2.95 8.19
C ILE A 318 6.13 1.62 8.58
N GLY A 319 6.59 0.83 7.60
CA GLY A 319 7.23 -0.46 7.85
C GLY A 319 6.24 -1.58 8.20
N PRO A 320 6.71 -2.64 8.89
CA PRO A 320 8.10 -2.90 9.24
C PRO A 320 8.97 -3.23 8.02
N VAL A 321 10.20 -2.70 8.01
CA VAL A 321 11.17 -2.97 6.94
C VAL A 321 11.92 -4.26 7.25
N ARG A 322 11.93 -5.21 6.31
CA ARG A 322 12.48 -6.56 6.51
C ARG A 322 13.33 -7.02 5.34
N LEU A 323 14.34 -7.82 5.65
CA LEU A 323 14.97 -8.70 4.67
C LEU A 323 14.32 -10.08 4.75
N ILE A 324 13.85 -10.59 3.61
CA ILE A 324 13.16 -11.87 3.52
C ILE A 324 14.01 -12.80 2.64
N PRO A 325 14.70 -13.79 3.23
CA PRO A 325 15.44 -14.78 2.46
C PRO A 325 14.49 -15.79 1.81
N ALA A 326 14.85 -16.23 0.63
CA ALA A 326 14.21 -17.33 -0.06
C ALA A 326 15.28 -18.22 -0.69
N LYS A 327 14.94 -19.46 -1.04
CA LYS A 327 15.84 -20.37 -1.75
C LYS A 327 15.33 -20.64 -3.16
N LYS A 328 16.20 -20.46 -4.15
CA LYS A 328 15.89 -20.77 -5.54
C LYS A 328 15.95 -22.28 -5.76
N ILE A 329 14.87 -22.85 -6.30
CA ILE A 329 14.77 -24.23 -6.74
C ILE A 329 14.73 -24.25 -8.27
N GLU A 330 15.63 -24.98 -8.90
CA GLU A 330 15.61 -25.21 -10.34
C GLU A 330 14.95 -26.54 -10.63
N LEU A 331 13.88 -26.51 -11.42
CA LEU A 331 13.18 -27.72 -11.90
C LEU A 331 13.75 -28.09 -13.27
N LYS A 332 14.98 -28.64 -13.27
CA LYS A 332 15.56 -29.25 -14.50
C LYS A 332 15.00 -30.62 -14.73
#